data_464cb5d7638e2006cdfb6fc85ce61318
#
_entry.id   464cb5d7638e2006cdfb6fc85ce61318
#
_cell.length_a   1.000
_cell.length_b   1.000
_cell.length_c   1.000
_cell.angle_alpha   90.00
_cell.angle_beta   90.00
_cell.angle_gamma   90.00
#
_symmetry.space_group_name_H-M   'P 1'
#
loop_
_entity.id
_entity.type
_entity.pdbx_description
1 polymer ?
#
loop_
_entity_poly.entity_id
_entity_poly.type
_entity_poly.pdbx_seq_one_letter_code
_entity_poly.pdbx_strand_id
1 'polypeptide(L)'
;MIKKAILLAVATVSIHMLTACNGIFDDIYDQPKPVVPAKGQLVIDATSWTDWYYVSLPRLQRLAEEGDEDALLKAQSEFEKHPIPFTLSEGSEWDGRSGQYLYWFDVWGAGIQNNEFRELTKTDAQPDPTEWSFAVHRNNVRTNGGAVYETQYTSFDQLPESSAEFANKEFTADEWSENEVWSSQEQMLLSLVPSQGIDVNKVLSSWLEFKFNVPPDYIPNKHVFILRLADGTYAALQLTDFISPEGKKCFLTINYKYPY
;
A
#
# COMPACT_ATOMS: atom_id res chain seq x y z
N MET A 1 -62.50 -0.47 -32.27
CA MET A 1 -62.26 -0.36 -30.82
C MET A 1 -61.25 -1.40 -30.29
N ILE A 2 -61.32 -2.65 -30.70
CA ILE A 2 -60.45 -3.74 -30.21
C ILE A 2 -58.94 -3.50 -30.49
N LYS A 3 -58.54 -2.99 -31.65
CA LYS A 3 -57.14 -2.69 -32.01
C LYS A 3 -56.50 -1.61 -31.14
N LYS A 4 -57.28 -0.59 -30.68
CA LYS A 4 -56.77 0.45 -29.77
C LYS A 4 -56.60 -0.07 -28.35
N ALA A 5 -57.46 -0.98 -27.90
CA ALA A 5 -57.33 -1.61 -26.57
C ALA A 5 -56.13 -2.56 -26.48
N ILE A 6 -55.82 -3.29 -27.54
CA ILE A 6 -54.64 -4.15 -27.62
C ILE A 6 -53.34 -3.33 -27.61
N LEU A 7 -53.31 -2.21 -28.34
CA LEU A 7 -52.14 -1.32 -28.36
C LEU A 7 -51.87 -0.68 -26.99
N LEU A 8 -52.94 -0.31 -26.25
CA LEU A 8 -52.83 0.24 -24.89
C LEU A 8 -52.36 -0.81 -23.89
N ALA A 9 -52.84 -2.05 -24.00
CA ALA A 9 -52.43 -3.15 -23.14
C ALA A 9 -50.96 -3.55 -23.37
N VAL A 10 -50.48 -3.55 -24.61
CA VAL A 10 -49.06 -3.81 -24.92
C VAL A 10 -48.16 -2.69 -24.42
N ALA A 11 -48.58 -1.43 -24.53
CA ALA A 11 -47.81 -0.29 -24.01
C ALA A 11 -47.71 -0.30 -22.49
N THR A 12 -48.80 -0.65 -21.78
CA THR A 12 -48.76 -0.75 -20.29
C THR A 12 -47.88 -1.91 -19.82
N VAL A 13 -47.93 -3.06 -20.45
CA VAL A 13 -47.04 -4.20 -20.11
C VAL A 13 -45.57 -3.85 -20.40
N SER A 14 -45.26 -3.16 -21.48
CA SER A 14 -43.87 -2.72 -21.78
C SER A 14 -43.33 -1.71 -20.78
N ILE A 15 -44.17 -0.80 -20.24
CA ILE A 15 -43.77 0.17 -19.23
C ILE A 15 -43.52 -0.52 -17.89
N HIS A 16 -44.28 -1.55 -17.51
CA HIS A 16 -44.09 -2.30 -16.30
C HIS A 16 -42.85 -3.22 -16.37
N MET A 17 -42.45 -3.69 -17.53
CA MET A 17 -41.21 -4.45 -17.72
C MET A 17 -39.97 -3.57 -17.62
N LEU A 18 -40.05 -2.28 -17.96
CA LEU A 18 -38.92 -1.35 -17.78
C LEU A 18 -38.68 -0.91 -16.34
N THR A 19 -39.75 -0.93 -15.50
CA THR A 19 -39.61 -0.62 -14.07
C THR A 19 -39.27 -1.85 -13.23
N ALA A 20 -39.47 -3.08 -13.72
CA ALA A 20 -39.14 -4.31 -13.03
C ALA A 20 -37.62 -4.65 -13.06
N CYS A 21 -36.85 -4.01 -13.95
CA CYS A 21 -35.39 -4.23 -14.00
C CYS A 21 -34.59 -3.39 -13.01
N ASN A 22 -35.18 -2.37 -12.38
CA ASN A 22 -34.43 -1.49 -11.47
C ASN A 22 -34.25 -2.05 -10.04
N GLY A 23 -34.83 -3.19 -9.71
CA GLY A 23 -34.68 -3.77 -8.37
C GLY A 23 -34.13 -5.20 -8.35
N ILE A 24 -33.98 -5.85 -9.54
CA ILE A 24 -33.50 -7.23 -9.59
C ILE A 24 -31.97 -7.30 -9.59
N PHE A 25 -31.31 -6.19 -9.92
CA PHE A 25 -29.85 -6.12 -10.00
C PHE A 25 -29.19 -5.36 -8.85
N ASP A 26 -29.94 -4.65 -8.04
CA ASP A 26 -29.39 -3.93 -6.86
C ASP A 26 -28.82 -4.90 -5.80
N ASP A 27 -29.35 -6.13 -5.73
CA ASP A 27 -28.88 -7.17 -4.82
C ASP A 27 -27.84 -8.13 -5.47
N ILE A 28 -27.58 -8.02 -6.77
CA ILE A 28 -26.62 -8.89 -7.49
C ILE A 28 -25.23 -8.29 -7.49
N TYR A 29 -25.12 -6.99 -7.39
CA TYR A 29 -23.84 -6.34 -7.12
C TYR A 29 -23.71 -6.17 -5.61
N ASP A 30 -23.30 -7.24 -4.93
CA ASP A 30 -22.79 -7.10 -3.56
C ASP A 30 -21.69 -6.02 -3.61
N GLN A 31 -22.04 -4.83 -3.17
CA GLN A 31 -21.02 -3.81 -2.88
C GLN A 31 -20.13 -4.45 -1.83
N PRO A 32 -18.84 -4.68 -2.12
CA PRO A 32 -17.97 -5.29 -1.14
C PRO A 32 -18.05 -4.43 0.13
N LYS A 33 -18.32 -5.10 1.25
CA LYS A 33 -18.36 -4.37 2.52
C LYS A 33 -16.99 -3.79 2.79
N PRO A 34 -16.90 -2.51 3.21
CA PRO A 34 -15.63 -1.94 3.61
C PRO A 34 -14.97 -2.86 4.64
N VAL A 35 -13.69 -3.13 4.46
CA VAL A 35 -12.92 -3.87 5.45
C VAL A 35 -12.80 -3.01 6.68
N VAL A 36 -13.44 -3.44 7.76
CA VAL A 36 -13.37 -2.75 9.05
C VAL A 36 -12.23 -3.38 9.86
N PRO A 37 -11.18 -2.62 10.19
CA PRO A 37 -10.07 -3.16 10.97
C PRO A 37 -10.52 -3.59 12.37
N ALA A 38 -10.01 -4.72 12.84
CA ALA A 38 -10.15 -5.12 14.23
C ALA A 38 -9.25 -4.26 15.14
N LYS A 39 -9.46 -4.33 16.45
CA LYS A 39 -8.55 -3.69 17.41
C LYS A 39 -7.14 -4.25 17.26
N GLY A 40 -6.14 -3.37 17.13
CA GLY A 40 -4.75 -3.79 16.88
C GLY A 40 -4.48 -4.19 15.43
N GLN A 41 -5.31 -3.76 14.49
CA GLN A 41 -5.16 -4.02 13.07
C GLN A 41 -5.25 -2.72 12.27
N LEU A 42 -4.41 -2.60 11.26
CA LEU A 42 -4.46 -1.53 10.25
C LEU A 42 -4.94 -2.10 8.93
N VAL A 43 -5.71 -1.31 8.19
CA VAL A 43 -6.12 -1.63 6.83
C VAL A 43 -5.74 -0.46 5.93
N ILE A 44 -4.73 -0.65 5.08
CA ILE A 44 -4.12 0.42 4.28
C ILE A 44 -4.38 0.15 2.80
N ASP A 45 -5.20 0.98 2.16
CA ASP A 45 -5.30 1.00 0.69
C ASP A 45 -4.10 1.74 0.10
N ALA A 46 -2.98 1.04 -0.07
CA ALA A 46 -1.75 1.56 -0.65
C ALA A 46 -1.67 1.33 -2.17
N THR A 47 -2.81 1.38 -2.86
CA THR A 47 -2.89 1.16 -4.33
C THR A 47 -2.35 2.31 -5.15
N SER A 48 -2.19 3.50 -4.58
CA SER A 48 -1.55 4.64 -5.26
C SER A 48 -0.15 4.30 -5.73
N TRP A 49 0.18 4.80 -6.93
CA TRP A 49 1.50 4.64 -7.54
C TRP A 49 2.51 5.69 -7.08
N THR A 50 2.05 6.76 -6.43
CA THR A 50 2.86 7.95 -6.16
C THR A 50 2.77 8.47 -4.74
N ASP A 51 2.04 7.79 -3.83
CA ASP A 51 1.84 8.30 -2.48
C ASP A 51 2.47 7.41 -1.42
N TRP A 52 2.99 8.04 -0.37
CA TRP A 52 3.23 7.45 0.93
C TRP A 52 1.97 7.52 1.79
N TYR A 53 1.69 6.46 2.53
CA TYR A 53 0.63 6.35 3.53
C TYR A 53 1.29 6.26 4.91
N TYR A 54 1.05 7.27 5.77
CA TYR A 54 1.74 7.42 7.03
C TYR A 54 0.94 6.89 8.21
N VAL A 55 1.60 6.12 9.05
CA VAL A 55 1.04 5.53 10.28
C VAL A 55 1.72 6.13 11.50
N SER A 56 0.95 6.68 12.41
CA SER A 56 1.43 7.11 13.73
C SER A 56 0.96 6.13 14.81
N LEU A 57 1.86 5.29 15.28
CA LEU A 57 1.59 4.36 16.39
C LEU A 57 1.29 5.08 17.71
N PRO A 58 2.01 6.18 18.08
CA PRO A 58 1.66 6.95 19.26
C PRO A 58 0.26 7.55 19.22
N ARG A 59 -0.20 8.01 18.05
CA ARG A 59 -1.58 8.50 17.89
C ARG A 59 -2.59 7.38 18.12
N LEU A 60 -2.36 6.20 17.55
CA LEU A 60 -3.24 5.04 17.74
C LEU A 60 -3.31 4.64 19.22
N GLN A 61 -2.18 4.67 19.94
CA GLN A 61 -2.15 4.41 21.38
C GLN A 61 -2.98 5.44 22.15
N ARG A 62 -2.79 6.72 21.90
CA ARG A 62 -3.56 7.79 22.59
C ARG A 62 -5.05 7.60 22.39
N LEU A 63 -5.51 7.35 21.16
CA LEU A 63 -6.93 7.13 20.88
C LEU A 63 -7.49 5.89 21.61
N ALA A 64 -6.68 4.82 21.69
CA ALA A 64 -7.04 3.63 22.43
C ALA A 64 -7.14 3.87 23.95
N GLU A 65 -6.26 4.70 24.51
CA GLU A 65 -6.25 5.09 25.94
C GLU A 65 -7.41 6.04 26.28
N GLU A 66 -7.78 6.94 25.37
CA GLU A 66 -8.92 7.85 25.49
C GLU A 66 -10.26 7.10 25.40
N GLY A 67 -10.26 5.89 24.85
CA GLY A 67 -11.47 5.07 24.66
C GLY A 67 -12.37 5.58 23.54
N ASP A 68 -11.85 6.37 22.62
CA ASP A 68 -12.57 6.84 21.43
C ASP A 68 -12.49 5.78 20.33
N GLU A 69 -13.40 4.81 20.39
CA GLU A 69 -13.43 3.67 19.47
C GLU A 69 -13.66 4.09 18.01
N ASP A 70 -14.49 5.11 17.76
CA ASP A 70 -14.77 5.60 16.41
C ASP A 70 -13.54 6.31 15.81
N ALA A 71 -12.87 7.17 16.58
CA ALA A 71 -11.65 7.82 16.13
C ALA A 71 -10.50 6.83 15.95
N LEU A 72 -10.39 5.82 16.82
CA LEU A 72 -9.40 4.74 16.66
C LEU A 72 -9.66 3.94 15.39
N LEU A 73 -10.88 3.52 15.14
CA LEU A 73 -11.26 2.78 13.95
C LEU A 73 -10.93 3.56 12.67
N LYS A 74 -11.26 4.85 12.68
CA LYS A 74 -10.91 5.75 11.59
C LYS A 74 -9.40 5.87 11.39
N ALA A 75 -8.62 6.04 12.46
CA ALA A 75 -7.16 6.12 12.40
C ALA A 75 -6.48 4.81 11.98
N GLN A 76 -7.17 3.67 12.09
CA GLN A 76 -6.71 2.36 11.63
C GLN A 76 -6.99 2.09 10.14
N SER A 77 -7.78 2.95 9.47
CA SER A 77 -8.18 2.78 8.06
C SER A 77 -8.02 4.02 7.20
N GLU A 78 -7.90 5.21 7.79
CA GLU A 78 -7.68 6.47 7.07
C GLU A 78 -6.33 7.07 7.45
N PHE A 79 -5.43 7.14 6.49
CA PHE A 79 -4.04 7.57 6.69
C PHE A 79 -3.75 8.89 6.00
N GLU A 80 -2.89 9.69 6.61
CA GLU A 80 -2.31 10.85 5.94
C GLU A 80 -1.48 10.40 4.75
N LYS A 81 -1.63 11.10 3.62
CA LYS A 81 -0.95 10.76 2.37
C LYS A 81 -0.14 11.94 1.88
N HIS A 82 1.10 11.66 1.50
CA HIS A 82 1.93 12.65 0.84
C HIS A 82 2.48 12.06 -0.46
N PRO A 83 2.51 12.85 -1.54
CA PRO A 83 3.08 12.40 -2.80
C PRO A 83 4.59 12.24 -2.66
N ILE A 84 5.12 11.17 -3.23
CA ILE A 84 6.55 10.96 -3.38
C ILE A 84 7.05 11.99 -4.40
N PRO A 85 8.14 12.71 -4.11
CA PRO A 85 8.71 13.65 -5.06
C PRO A 85 9.11 12.93 -6.35
N PHE A 86 8.32 13.14 -7.38
CA PHE A 86 8.53 12.53 -8.69
C PHE A 86 8.40 13.59 -9.76
N THR A 87 9.54 14.01 -10.31
CA THR A 87 9.58 15.04 -11.33
C THR A 87 9.83 14.41 -12.68
N LEU A 88 8.83 14.42 -13.53
CA LEU A 88 9.01 14.10 -14.94
C LEU A 88 9.68 15.27 -15.64
N SER A 89 10.57 14.99 -16.59
CA SER A 89 11.07 16.00 -17.49
C SER A 89 9.94 16.53 -18.37
N GLU A 90 9.92 17.81 -18.63
CA GLU A 90 9.05 18.37 -19.66
C GLU A 90 9.50 17.85 -21.03
N GLY A 91 8.59 17.20 -21.74
CA GLY A 91 8.88 16.55 -23.01
C GLY A 91 9.13 15.04 -22.88
N SER A 92 9.46 14.42 -23.98
CA SER A 92 9.71 12.98 -24.07
C SER A 92 11.14 12.57 -23.70
N GLU A 93 12.01 13.52 -23.46
CA GLU A 93 13.42 13.26 -23.18
C GLU A 93 13.73 13.49 -21.69
N TRP A 94 14.49 12.57 -21.18
CA TRP A 94 15.01 12.64 -19.83
C TRP A 94 16.12 13.71 -19.73
N ASP A 95 16.02 14.61 -18.78
CA ASP A 95 16.95 15.73 -18.62
C ASP A 95 17.99 15.55 -17.50
N GLY A 96 18.04 14.37 -16.86
CA GLY A 96 19.00 14.08 -15.80
C GLY A 96 18.73 14.79 -14.48
N ARG A 97 17.47 15.13 -14.18
CA ARG A 97 17.13 15.78 -12.91
C ARG A 97 17.46 14.91 -11.71
N SER A 98 17.90 15.58 -10.66
CA SER A 98 18.26 14.96 -9.39
C SER A 98 17.10 14.16 -8.79
N GLY A 99 17.41 13.04 -8.20
CA GLY A 99 16.48 12.19 -7.47
C GLY A 99 15.64 11.28 -8.32
N GLN A 100 15.88 11.24 -9.60
CA GLN A 100 15.21 10.35 -10.52
C GLN A 100 16.16 9.36 -11.13
N TYR A 101 15.61 8.23 -11.50
CA TYR A 101 16.34 7.15 -12.16
C TYR A 101 15.63 6.80 -13.46
N LEU A 102 16.38 6.83 -14.56
CA LEU A 102 15.87 6.45 -15.86
C LEU A 102 16.45 5.10 -16.26
N TYR A 103 15.56 4.13 -16.36
CA TYR A 103 15.86 2.86 -16.97
C TYR A 103 15.12 2.76 -18.29
N TRP A 104 15.85 2.70 -19.38
CA TRP A 104 15.29 2.50 -20.70
C TRP A 104 15.39 1.05 -21.09
N PHE A 105 14.27 0.40 -21.28
CA PHE A 105 14.19 -0.98 -21.74
C PHE A 105 13.10 -1.13 -22.79
N ASP A 106 13.47 -1.20 -24.06
CA ASP A 106 12.52 -1.39 -25.15
C ASP A 106 12.12 -2.87 -25.26
N VAL A 107 11.16 -3.27 -24.46
CA VAL A 107 10.63 -4.65 -24.42
C VAL A 107 9.97 -5.05 -25.74
N TRP A 108 9.39 -4.07 -26.45
CA TRP A 108 8.56 -4.30 -27.64
C TRP A 108 9.25 -3.98 -28.95
N GLY A 109 10.41 -3.34 -28.90
CA GLY A 109 11.20 -2.93 -30.07
C GLY A 109 12.51 -3.68 -30.18
N ALA A 110 13.63 -2.93 -30.14
CA ALA A 110 14.98 -3.50 -30.25
C ALA A 110 15.44 -4.31 -29.01
N GLY A 111 14.60 -4.42 -28.02
CA GLY A 111 14.85 -5.23 -26.82
C GLY A 111 16.06 -4.72 -26.02
N ILE A 112 16.87 -5.66 -25.54
CA ILE A 112 17.99 -5.37 -24.65
C ILE A 112 19.08 -4.51 -25.32
N GLN A 113 19.08 -4.41 -26.64
CA GLN A 113 20.07 -3.60 -27.39
C GLN A 113 19.83 -2.10 -27.22
N ASN A 114 18.63 -1.70 -26.83
CA ASN A 114 18.25 -0.31 -26.56
C ASN A 114 18.16 0.02 -25.07
N ASN A 115 18.85 -0.73 -24.22
CA ASN A 115 18.91 -0.39 -22.83
C ASN A 115 19.76 0.85 -22.61
N GLU A 116 19.21 1.82 -21.92
CA GLU A 116 19.94 2.97 -21.42
C GLU A 116 19.77 3.05 -19.90
N PHE A 117 20.87 3.06 -19.20
CA PHE A 117 20.94 3.19 -17.76
C PHE A 117 21.57 4.54 -17.41
N ARG A 118 20.85 5.35 -16.67
CA ARG A 118 21.35 6.63 -16.18
C ARG A 118 21.18 6.70 -14.68
N GLU A 119 22.30 6.74 -13.99
CA GLU A 119 22.31 6.94 -12.55
C GLU A 119 22.01 8.39 -12.23
N LEU A 120 21.13 8.61 -11.25
CA LEU A 120 20.69 9.92 -10.84
C LEU A 120 21.09 10.18 -9.40
N THR A 121 21.23 11.47 -9.09
CA THR A 121 21.49 11.89 -7.72
C THR A 121 20.26 11.66 -6.85
N LYS A 122 20.48 11.07 -5.68
CA LYS A 122 19.44 10.90 -4.65
C LYS A 122 18.78 12.23 -4.35
N THR A 123 17.45 12.25 -4.26
CA THR A 123 16.71 13.39 -3.71
C THR A 123 16.54 13.23 -2.21
N ASP A 124 16.79 14.32 -1.46
CA ASP A 124 16.54 14.34 -0.01
C ASP A 124 15.10 14.73 0.33
N ALA A 125 14.34 15.17 -0.65
CA ALA A 125 12.97 15.65 -0.44
C ALA A 125 11.98 14.48 -0.34
N GLN A 126 11.76 14.01 0.89
CA GLN A 126 10.65 13.12 1.24
C GLN A 126 9.70 13.94 2.13
N PRO A 127 8.53 14.37 1.62
CA PRO A 127 7.59 15.13 2.43
C PRO A 127 7.03 14.25 3.53
N ASP A 128 7.20 14.67 4.78
CA ASP A 128 6.80 13.89 5.94
C ASP A 128 5.77 14.64 6.79
N PRO A 129 4.80 13.93 7.40
CA PRO A 129 3.97 14.49 8.46
C PRO A 129 4.80 14.81 9.71
N THR A 130 4.22 15.63 10.58
CA THR A 130 4.88 16.00 11.85
C THR A 130 5.03 14.80 12.78
N GLU A 131 4.07 13.87 12.78
CA GLU A 131 4.05 12.69 13.65
C GLU A 131 3.76 11.44 12.85
N TRP A 132 4.73 10.56 12.77
CA TRP A 132 4.58 9.25 12.12
C TRP A 132 5.62 8.25 12.64
N SER A 133 5.37 6.98 12.48
CA SER A 133 6.24 5.86 12.90
C SER A 133 6.81 5.11 11.71
N PHE A 134 5.96 4.80 10.75
CA PHE A 134 6.35 4.19 9.48
C PHE A 134 5.38 4.63 8.38
N ALA A 135 5.80 4.51 7.15
CA ALA A 135 4.98 4.80 5.99
C ALA A 135 5.05 3.65 4.98
N VAL A 136 3.95 3.46 4.24
CA VAL A 136 3.81 2.42 3.23
C VAL A 136 3.62 3.04 1.86
N HIS A 137 4.35 2.55 0.88
CA HIS A 137 4.13 2.80 -0.54
C HIS A 137 4.04 1.46 -1.26
N ARG A 138 2.85 1.05 -1.64
CA ARG A 138 2.59 -0.26 -2.24
C ARG A 138 3.07 -1.41 -1.35
N ASN A 139 4.20 -2.03 -1.68
CA ASN A 139 4.86 -3.07 -0.87
C ASN A 139 6.09 -2.56 -0.10
N ASN A 140 6.54 -1.36 -0.40
CA ASN A 140 7.69 -0.74 0.23
C ASN A 140 7.31 -0.06 1.54
N VAL A 141 8.18 -0.14 2.51
CA VAL A 141 8.00 0.47 3.83
C VAL A 141 9.23 1.27 4.19
N ARG A 142 9.03 2.44 4.78
CA ARG A 142 10.09 3.21 5.45
C ARG A 142 9.71 3.56 6.87
N THR A 143 10.67 3.87 7.70
CA THR A 143 10.49 4.22 9.10
C THR A 143 10.88 5.67 9.35
N ASN A 144 10.36 6.26 10.42
CA ASN A 144 10.77 7.59 10.86
C ASN A 144 12.03 7.51 11.73
N GLY A 145 13.18 7.29 11.10
CA GLY A 145 14.46 7.12 11.81
C GLY A 145 14.51 5.91 12.74
N GLY A 146 13.61 4.96 12.55
CA GLY A 146 13.58 3.70 13.27
C GLY A 146 14.46 2.63 12.64
N ALA A 147 14.41 1.43 13.19
CA ALA A 147 15.08 0.26 12.66
C ALA A 147 14.25 -1.00 12.93
N VAL A 148 14.42 -2.03 12.11
CA VAL A 148 13.58 -3.22 12.14
C VAL A 148 14.38 -4.50 12.29
N TYR A 149 13.84 -5.43 13.06
CA TYR A 149 14.33 -6.79 13.22
C TYR A 149 13.23 -7.78 12.84
N GLU A 150 13.52 -8.70 11.93
CA GLU A 150 12.63 -9.80 11.57
C GLU A 150 12.81 -10.95 12.56
N THR A 151 11.71 -11.40 13.17
CA THR A 151 11.70 -12.55 14.06
C THR A 151 11.37 -13.84 13.30
N GLN A 152 11.49 -14.99 13.99
CA GLN A 152 11.01 -16.28 13.49
C GLN A 152 9.58 -16.59 13.97
N TYR A 153 8.96 -15.68 14.73
CA TYR A 153 7.62 -15.85 15.25
C TYR A 153 6.59 -15.53 14.17
N THR A 154 5.53 -16.31 14.11
CA THR A 154 4.44 -16.17 13.13
C THR A 154 3.10 -15.78 13.77
N SER A 155 3.13 -15.47 15.07
CA SER A 155 1.98 -14.98 15.84
C SER A 155 2.48 -14.12 16.99
N PHE A 156 1.67 -13.13 17.39
CA PHE A 156 1.98 -12.30 18.57
C PHE A 156 1.96 -13.10 19.89
N ASP A 157 1.22 -14.21 19.94
CA ASP A 157 1.19 -15.09 21.11
C ASP A 157 2.52 -15.82 21.36
N GLN A 158 3.37 -15.89 20.36
CA GLN A 158 4.71 -16.50 20.46
C GLN A 158 5.76 -15.50 20.94
N LEU A 159 5.44 -14.21 20.93
CA LEU A 159 6.39 -13.17 21.31
C LEU A 159 6.73 -13.27 22.79
N PRO A 160 7.96 -12.92 23.17
CA PRO A 160 8.34 -12.71 24.57
C PRO A 160 7.39 -11.71 25.27
N GLU A 161 7.33 -11.79 26.59
CA GLU A 161 6.52 -10.85 27.37
C GLU A 161 7.02 -9.40 27.28
N SER A 162 8.33 -9.24 27.01
CA SER A 162 8.98 -7.93 26.97
C SER A 162 9.86 -7.77 25.74
N SER A 163 9.76 -6.60 25.11
CA SER A 163 10.67 -6.17 24.03
C SER A 163 12.15 -6.08 24.44
N ALA A 164 12.45 -6.07 25.75
CA ALA A 164 13.83 -6.08 26.25
C ALA A 164 14.65 -7.28 25.74
N GLU A 165 14.00 -8.40 25.37
CA GLU A 165 14.67 -9.55 24.78
C GLU A 165 15.25 -9.26 23.39
N PHE A 166 14.79 -8.22 22.74
CA PHE A 166 15.30 -7.77 21.44
C PHE A 166 16.39 -6.70 21.55
N ALA A 167 16.71 -6.19 22.75
CA ALA A 167 17.67 -5.10 22.95
C ALA A 167 19.07 -5.36 22.34
N ASN A 168 19.48 -6.64 22.31
CA ASN A 168 20.79 -7.05 21.78
C ASN A 168 20.71 -7.62 20.35
N LYS A 169 19.56 -7.51 19.67
CA LYS A 169 19.43 -7.93 18.29
C LYS A 169 19.94 -6.84 17.35
N GLU A 170 20.36 -7.25 16.17
CA GLU A 170 20.77 -6.35 15.11
C GLU A 170 19.53 -5.84 14.37
N PHE A 171 19.29 -4.53 14.47
CA PHE A 171 18.20 -3.85 13.80
C PHE A 171 18.71 -3.15 12.56
N THR A 172 17.98 -3.27 11.46
CA THR A 172 18.31 -2.66 10.18
C THR A 172 17.55 -1.34 10.02
N ALA A 173 18.27 -0.26 9.78
CA ALA A 173 17.69 1.05 9.45
C ALA A 173 17.29 1.12 7.98
N ASP A 174 16.62 2.20 7.62
CA ASP A 174 16.26 2.48 6.22
C ASP A 174 17.51 2.77 5.39
N GLU A 175 17.44 2.40 4.13
CA GLU A 175 18.48 2.70 3.14
C GLU A 175 17.85 3.14 1.81
N TRP A 176 18.60 3.89 1.04
CA TRP A 176 18.20 4.29 -0.31
C TRP A 176 18.07 3.08 -1.23
N SER A 177 16.95 2.99 -1.91
CA SER A 177 16.70 1.99 -2.95
C SER A 177 16.25 2.67 -4.24
N GLU A 178 16.81 2.25 -5.34
CA GLU A 178 16.54 2.80 -6.66
C GLU A 178 15.41 2.05 -7.34
N ASN A 179 14.75 2.69 -8.29
CA ASN A 179 13.71 2.06 -9.13
C ASN A 179 12.51 1.51 -8.35
N GLU A 180 12.03 2.25 -7.36
CA GLU A 180 10.93 1.79 -6.49
C GLU A 180 9.58 2.45 -6.81
N VAL A 181 9.58 3.59 -7.50
CA VAL A 181 8.37 4.38 -7.73
C VAL A 181 8.22 4.73 -9.20
N TRP A 182 7.03 4.48 -9.72
CA TRP A 182 6.59 4.88 -11.06
C TRP A 182 5.32 5.71 -10.97
N SER A 183 5.05 6.53 -11.98
CA SER A 183 3.84 7.36 -12.00
C SER A 183 2.56 6.55 -12.21
N SER A 184 2.64 5.36 -12.80
CA SER A 184 1.52 4.44 -13.02
C SER A 184 2.01 3.04 -13.40
N GLN A 185 1.12 2.05 -13.39
CA GLN A 185 1.42 0.72 -13.91
C GLN A 185 1.80 0.72 -15.40
N GLU A 186 1.12 1.54 -16.18
CA GLU A 186 1.41 1.67 -17.59
C GLU A 186 2.85 2.16 -17.81
N GLN A 187 3.26 3.19 -17.08
CA GLN A 187 4.62 3.71 -17.13
C GLN A 187 5.64 2.65 -16.72
N MET A 188 5.38 1.87 -15.69
CA MET A 188 6.26 0.77 -15.27
C MET A 188 6.44 -0.31 -16.36
N LEU A 189 5.43 -0.51 -17.20
CA LEU A 189 5.45 -1.52 -18.27
C LEU A 189 5.96 -0.98 -19.60
N LEU A 190 6.04 0.33 -19.75
CA LEU A 190 6.58 0.95 -20.96
C LEU A 190 8.11 0.88 -21.00
N SER A 191 8.65 0.89 -22.21
CA SER A 191 10.08 0.81 -22.44
C SER A 191 10.87 2.04 -21.99
N LEU A 192 10.20 3.16 -21.80
CA LEU A 192 10.81 4.42 -21.37
C LEU A 192 10.17 4.89 -20.08
N VAL A 193 10.74 4.50 -18.96
CA VAL A 193 10.13 4.70 -17.66
C VAL A 193 11.04 5.49 -16.75
N PRO A 194 10.74 6.75 -16.46
CA PRO A 194 11.36 7.41 -15.32
C PRO A 194 10.84 6.76 -14.04
N SER A 195 11.74 6.28 -13.22
CA SER A 195 11.46 5.77 -11.89
C SER A 195 12.15 6.63 -10.83
N GLN A 196 11.58 6.63 -9.64
CA GLN A 196 12.11 7.36 -8.50
C GLN A 196 12.66 6.38 -7.48
N GLY A 197 13.85 6.65 -6.95
CA GLY A 197 14.38 5.98 -5.76
C GLY A 197 13.78 6.58 -4.50
N ILE A 198 13.70 5.78 -3.44
CA ILE A 198 13.19 6.16 -2.13
C ILE A 198 14.00 5.49 -1.01
N ASP A 199 13.97 6.07 0.18
CA ASP A 199 14.44 5.37 1.37
C ASP A 199 13.45 4.28 1.75
N VAL A 200 13.93 3.05 1.98
CA VAL A 200 13.12 1.89 2.36
C VAL A 200 13.80 1.09 3.46
N ASN A 201 13.00 0.52 4.35
CA ASN A 201 13.44 -0.52 5.24
C ASN A 201 13.32 -1.87 4.55
N LYS A 202 14.43 -2.41 4.07
CA LYS A 202 14.43 -3.69 3.32
C LYS A 202 13.96 -4.86 4.16
N VAL A 203 14.25 -4.84 5.47
CA VAL A 203 13.79 -5.90 6.37
C VAL A 203 12.28 -5.85 6.53
N LEU A 204 11.68 -4.68 6.80
CA LEU A 204 10.23 -4.61 6.93
C LEU A 204 9.53 -4.82 5.60
N SER A 205 10.08 -4.35 4.50
CA SER A 205 9.52 -4.57 3.15
C SER A 205 9.55 -6.06 2.73
N SER A 206 10.40 -6.89 3.37
CA SER A 206 10.44 -8.34 3.13
C SER A 206 9.26 -9.12 3.72
N TRP A 207 8.34 -8.44 4.43
CA TRP A 207 7.08 -9.06 4.89
C TRP A 207 6.20 -9.57 3.74
N LEU A 208 6.48 -9.11 2.50
CA LEU A 208 5.85 -9.58 1.29
C LEU A 208 6.90 -10.13 0.32
N GLU A 209 6.82 -11.40 0.01
CA GLU A 209 7.61 -12.02 -1.04
C GLU A 209 6.91 -11.86 -2.39
N PHE A 210 7.63 -11.36 -3.38
CA PHE A 210 7.19 -11.28 -4.75
C PHE A 210 7.82 -12.41 -5.57
N LYS A 211 7.00 -13.24 -6.22
CA LYS A 211 7.47 -14.27 -7.14
C LYS A 211 7.10 -13.94 -8.57
N PHE A 212 8.10 -13.93 -9.44
CA PHE A 212 7.93 -13.76 -10.88
C PHE A 212 7.32 -15.01 -11.51
N ASN A 213 6.03 -15.22 -11.29
CA ASN A 213 5.22 -16.20 -12.00
C ASN A 213 4.31 -15.49 -13.02
N VAL A 214 3.57 -16.24 -13.81
CA VAL A 214 2.52 -15.69 -14.68
C VAL A 214 1.20 -16.34 -14.30
N PRO A 215 0.31 -15.62 -13.59
CA PRO A 215 0.45 -14.26 -13.04
C PRO A 215 1.43 -14.17 -11.87
N PRO A 216 1.94 -12.96 -11.53
CA PRO A 216 2.83 -12.79 -10.38
C PRO A 216 2.16 -13.13 -9.04
N ASP A 217 2.88 -13.84 -8.17
CA ASP A 217 2.44 -14.16 -6.82
C ASP A 217 2.98 -13.15 -5.80
N TYR A 218 2.13 -12.83 -4.81
CA TYR A 218 2.45 -12.00 -3.67
C TYR A 218 2.13 -12.78 -2.41
N ILE A 219 3.15 -13.12 -1.64
CA ILE A 219 3.03 -14.03 -0.51
C ILE A 219 3.51 -13.33 0.76
N PRO A 220 2.60 -13.02 1.73
CA PRO A 220 3.01 -12.58 3.05
C PRO A 220 3.87 -13.65 3.73
N ASN A 221 5.06 -13.30 4.21
CA ASN A 221 5.93 -14.24 4.90
C ASN A 221 5.43 -14.61 6.31
N LYS A 222 4.46 -13.82 6.82
CA LYS A 222 3.76 -14.02 8.11
C LYS A 222 4.66 -13.91 9.36
N HIS A 223 5.92 -13.56 9.21
CA HIS A 223 6.76 -13.31 10.39
C HIS A 223 6.30 -12.03 11.11
N VAL A 224 6.57 -12.00 12.39
CA VAL A 224 6.42 -10.78 13.20
C VAL A 224 7.72 -9.99 13.11
N PHE A 225 7.58 -8.70 12.79
CA PHE A 225 8.68 -7.75 12.71
C PHE A 225 8.66 -6.85 13.95
N ILE A 226 9.81 -6.63 14.54
CA ILE A 226 9.96 -5.70 15.66
C ILE A 226 10.52 -4.39 15.10
N LEU A 227 9.73 -3.34 15.17
CA LEU A 227 10.13 -1.97 14.86
C LEU A 227 10.58 -1.29 16.15
N ARG A 228 11.83 -0.85 16.19
CA ARG A 228 12.34 0.06 17.20
C ARG A 228 12.22 1.47 16.66
N LEU A 229 11.41 2.31 17.30
CA LEU A 229 11.20 3.70 16.91
C LEU A 229 12.42 4.54 17.28
N ALA A 230 12.49 5.76 16.73
CA ALA A 230 13.59 6.69 17.00
C ALA A 230 13.70 7.12 18.48
N ASP A 231 12.59 7.11 19.21
CA ASP A 231 12.53 7.38 20.65
C ASP A 231 12.93 6.20 21.53
N GLY A 232 13.25 5.05 20.92
CA GLY A 232 13.64 3.82 21.60
C GLY A 232 12.48 2.92 22.03
N THR A 233 11.24 3.30 21.79
CA THR A 233 10.08 2.42 22.00
C THR A 233 10.00 1.34 20.94
N TYR A 234 9.25 0.28 21.23
CA TYR A 234 9.13 -0.87 20.32
C TYR A 234 7.68 -1.10 19.92
N ALA A 235 7.53 -1.56 18.68
CA ALA A 235 6.27 -2.09 18.16
C ALA A 235 6.49 -3.46 17.52
N ALA A 236 5.47 -4.31 17.57
CA ALA A 236 5.42 -5.54 16.80
C ALA A 236 4.45 -5.36 15.64
N LEU A 237 4.87 -5.72 14.43
CA LEU A 237 4.09 -5.60 13.19
C LEU A 237 4.04 -6.96 12.48
N GLN A 238 2.91 -7.28 11.86
CA GLN A 238 2.75 -8.49 11.05
C GLN A 238 1.84 -8.21 9.87
N LEU A 239 2.32 -8.38 8.65
CA LEU A 239 1.47 -8.36 7.46
C LEU A 239 0.68 -9.68 7.38
N THR A 240 -0.65 -9.57 7.39
CA THR A 240 -1.54 -10.74 7.32
C THR A 240 -2.17 -10.92 5.95
N ASP A 241 -2.41 -9.83 5.22
CA ASP A 241 -2.94 -9.84 3.86
C ASP A 241 -2.42 -8.66 3.05
N PHE A 242 -2.41 -8.81 1.73
CA PHE A 242 -1.96 -7.82 0.76
C PHE A 242 -2.99 -7.56 -0.36
N ILE A 243 -4.13 -8.22 -0.28
CA ILE A 243 -5.16 -8.19 -1.32
C ILE A 243 -6.50 -7.82 -0.69
N SER A 244 -7.22 -6.88 -1.32
CA SER A 244 -8.56 -6.54 -0.87
C SER A 244 -9.57 -7.67 -1.16
N PRO A 245 -10.76 -7.65 -0.53
CA PRO A 245 -11.84 -8.58 -0.86
C PRO A 245 -12.23 -8.58 -2.35
N GLU A 246 -12.03 -7.44 -3.05
CA GLU A 246 -12.27 -7.30 -4.49
C GLU A 246 -11.09 -7.76 -5.35
N GLY A 247 -10.02 -8.28 -4.75
CA GLY A 247 -8.83 -8.74 -5.45
C GLY A 247 -7.83 -7.64 -5.84
N LYS A 248 -7.94 -6.41 -5.28
CA LYS A 248 -6.95 -5.36 -5.50
C LYS A 248 -5.68 -5.64 -4.71
N LYS A 249 -4.55 -5.66 -5.38
CA LYS A 249 -3.22 -5.75 -4.75
C LYS A 249 -2.83 -4.42 -4.11
N CYS A 250 -1.86 -4.45 -3.21
CA CYS A 250 -1.42 -3.31 -2.41
C CYS A 250 -2.50 -2.80 -1.43
N PHE A 251 -3.37 -3.69 -0.99
CA PHE A 251 -4.33 -3.47 0.08
C PHE A 251 -3.87 -4.26 1.30
N LEU A 252 -3.17 -3.57 2.21
CA LEU A 252 -2.47 -4.23 3.29
C LEU A 252 -3.35 -4.36 4.53
N THR A 253 -3.35 -5.55 5.11
CA THR A 253 -3.90 -5.80 6.45
C THR A 253 -2.73 -6.13 7.37
N ILE A 254 -2.49 -5.28 8.38
CA ILE A 254 -1.33 -5.36 9.25
C ILE A 254 -1.81 -5.45 10.70
N ASN A 255 -1.47 -6.52 11.39
CA ASN A 255 -1.61 -6.56 12.84
C ASN A 255 -0.48 -5.77 13.48
N TYR A 256 -0.79 -5.04 14.56
CA TYR A 256 0.18 -4.29 15.33
C TYR A 256 -0.04 -4.41 16.84
N LYS A 257 1.06 -4.32 17.58
CA LYS A 257 1.07 -4.16 19.03
C LYS A 257 2.00 -3.01 19.37
N TYR A 258 1.48 -1.97 20.00
CA TYR A 258 2.24 -0.80 20.43
C TYR A 258 1.61 -0.18 21.69
N PRO A 259 2.42 0.22 22.69
CA PRO A 259 3.84 -0.14 22.82
C PRO A 259 4.03 -1.64 23.07
N TYR A 260 5.23 -2.14 22.73
CA TYR A 260 5.58 -3.55 22.94
C TYR A 260 6.82 -3.68 23.81
#